data_94dc5fff1f3624ef1571f00225e064b6
#
_entry.id   94dc5fff1f3624ef1571f00225e064b6
#
_cell.length_a   1.000
_cell.length_b   1.000
_cell.length_c   1.000
_cell.angle_alpha   90.00
_cell.angle_beta   90.00
_cell.angle_gamma   90.00
#
_symmetry.space_group_name_H-M   'P 1'
#
loop_
_entity.id
_entity.type
_entity.pdbx_description
1 polymer ?
#
loop_
_entity_poly.entity_id
_entity_poly.type
_entity_poly.pdbx_seq_one_letter_code
_entity_poly.pdbx_strand_id
1 'polypeptide(L)'
;MRSPFLRVKILALGAGILGLGALAALAQDDVIKVDVNLVNVICSVRAKNGALISNLEKQDFQVFEDGKSQEIKYFTRETDVPLTIGLLVDVSQSQENLIDLEKRAANSFFSHVLKKKDEAFLLSFGAEAELLQDSTNSPKLLEDGLNDLHLSVPVGGLHPGPVPTIQNQAGTILYDAIYLASNEKLRMEVGRKVIVVITDGVDTGSKISRDKSIEAAQKADAIIYSIYYADPRYLAMGGSGEPELRRLSSETGGRVFHVDRKNTLEDAFRELQEEMRSQYSLAYTPTNPKKDGSYRKLDIRTASKDNKVQARKGYYAIETDN
;
A
#
# COMPACT_ATOMS: atom_id res chain seq x y z
N MET A 1 19.71 -77.51 -35.49
CA MET A 1 20.79 -77.94 -36.40
C MET A 1 21.92 -76.95 -36.27
N ARG A 2 22.96 -77.35 -35.59
CA ARG A 2 24.41 -77.29 -35.92
C ARG A 2 24.97 -75.90 -36.31
N SER A 3 25.81 -75.43 -35.34
CA SER A 3 26.97 -74.53 -35.47
C SER A 3 27.88 -74.78 -36.74
N PRO A 4 28.92 -74.04 -36.99
CA PRO A 4 30.04 -73.79 -36.07
C PRO A 4 30.81 -72.46 -36.24
N PHE A 5 31.49 -72.12 -35.13
CA PHE A 5 32.86 -71.56 -34.96
C PHE A 5 33.63 -70.96 -36.17
N LEU A 6 34.18 -69.76 -35.97
CA LEU A 6 35.59 -69.52 -36.29
C LEU A 6 36.22 -68.50 -35.35
N ARG A 7 37.22 -68.98 -34.62
CA ARG A 7 38.18 -68.19 -33.85
C ARG A 7 39.25 -67.66 -34.80
N VAL A 8 39.62 -66.42 -34.74
CA VAL A 8 40.97 -65.97 -35.13
C VAL A 8 41.50 -65.00 -34.02
N LYS A 9 42.69 -65.35 -33.58
CA LYS A 9 43.57 -64.71 -32.65
C LYS A 9 44.39 -63.62 -33.33
N ILE A 10 44.98 -62.71 -32.47
CA ILE A 10 46.31 -62.07 -32.68
C ILE A 10 46.16 -60.62 -33.17
N LEU A 11 46.80 -59.60 -32.69
CA LEU A 11 48.05 -59.38 -32.02
C LEU A 11 47.99 -58.02 -31.35
N ALA A 12 48.68 -57.88 -30.22
CA ALA A 12 48.97 -56.60 -29.59
C ALA A 12 49.95 -55.77 -30.42
N LEU A 13 49.71 -54.50 -30.52
CA LEU A 13 50.75 -53.50 -30.72
C LEU A 13 50.41 -52.27 -29.90
N GLY A 14 51.25 -52.01 -28.90
CA GLY A 14 51.21 -50.84 -28.11
C GLY A 14 51.72 -49.64 -28.88
N ALA A 15 51.10 -48.54 -28.75
CA ALA A 15 51.71 -47.23 -28.93
C ALA A 15 50.94 -46.22 -28.06
N GLY A 16 51.67 -45.58 -27.19
CA GLY A 16 51.15 -44.61 -26.23
C GLY A 16 50.51 -43.42 -26.92
N ILE A 17 49.40 -43.00 -26.37
CA ILE A 17 48.82 -41.67 -26.61
C ILE A 17 48.83 -40.98 -25.24
N LEU A 18 49.75 -40.02 -25.17
CA LEU A 18 49.83 -39.02 -24.09
C LEU A 18 48.47 -38.36 -23.89
N GLY A 19 48.08 -38.31 -22.60
CA GLY A 19 46.88 -37.62 -22.17
C GLY A 19 46.93 -36.11 -22.47
N LEU A 20 46.00 -35.62 -23.27
CA LEU A 20 45.57 -34.24 -23.19
C LEU A 20 44.40 -34.23 -22.21
N GLY A 21 44.73 -34.01 -20.95
CA GLY A 21 43.71 -33.59 -19.96
C GLY A 21 43.24 -32.19 -20.35
N ALA A 22 42.10 -32.13 -21.01
CA ALA A 22 41.35 -30.86 -21.12
C ALA A 22 40.92 -30.44 -19.72
N LEU A 23 41.64 -29.53 -19.12
CA LEU A 23 41.11 -28.72 -18.01
C LEU A 23 39.94 -27.93 -18.59
N ALA A 24 38.71 -28.44 -18.41
CA ALA A 24 37.54 -27.62 -18.48
C ALA A 24 37.61 -26.68 -17.28
N ALA A 25 38.14 -25.49 -17.46
CA ALA A 25 37.96 -24.40 -16.56
C ALA A 25 36.46 -24.13 -16.54
N LEU A 26 35.79 -24.56 -15.46
CA LEU A 26 34.47 -24.09 -15.11
C LEU A 26 34.63 -22.59 -14.87
N ALA A 27 34.32 -21.79 -15.88
CA ALA A 27 34.04 -20.38 -15.70
C ALA A 27 32.83 -20.32 -14.77
N GLN A 28 33.08 -20.17 -13.49
CA GLN A 28 32.06 -19.71 -12.56
C GLN A 28 31.74 -18.30 -13.03
N ASP A 29 30.61 -18.14 -13.73
CA ASP A 29 29.99 -16.83 -13.86
C ASP A 29 29.60 -16.39 -12.46
N ASP A 30 30.51 -15.64 -11.83
CA ASP A 30 30.17 -14.87 -10.64
C ASP A 30 29.10 -13.87 -11.06
N VAL A 31 27.84 -14.28 -10.87
CA VAL A 31 26.70 -13.37 -10.94
C VAL A 31 26.91 -12.36 -9.85
N ILE A 32 27.49 -11.21 -10.20
CA ILE A 32 27.57 -10.05 -9.31
C ILE A 32 26.15 -9.63 -9.02
N LYS A 33 25.56 -10.13 -7.94
CA LYS A 33 24.31 -9.60 -7.40
C LYS A 33 24.62 -8.20 -6.90
N VAL A 34 24.37 -7.21 -7.74
CA VAL A 34 24.37 -5.81 -7.33
C VAL A 34 23.06 -5.60 -6.57
N ASP A 35 23.12 -5.68 -5.25
CA ASP A 35 22.02 -5.27 -4.38
C ASP A 35 21.89 -3.74 -4.50
N VAL A 36 21.01 -3.30 -5.39
CA VAL A 36 20.72 -1.89 -5.58
C VAL A 36 19.73 -1.48 -4.49
N ASN A 37 20.25 -0.99 -3.38
CA ASN A 37 19.43 -0.43 -2.31
C ASN A 37 18.81 0.90 -2.80
N LEU A 38 17.60 0.83 -3.38
CA LEU A 38 16.87 1.96 -3.91
C LEU A 38 15.73 2.31 -2.95
N VAL A 39 15.68 3.57 -2.53
CA VAL A 39 14.53 4.12 -1.82
C VAL A 39 13.67 4.87 -2.83
N ASN A 40 12.46 4.40 -3.01
CA ASN A 40 11.44 5.05 -3.84
C ASN A 40 10.53 5.92 -2.98
N VAL A 41 10.32 7.17 -3.40
CA VAL A 41 9.42 8.11 -2.72
C VAL A 41 8.40 8.62 -3.72
N ILE A 42 7.14 8.30 -3.48
CA ILE A 42 6.02 8.83 -4.24
C ILE A 42 5.58 10.14 -3.60
N CYS A 43 5.37 11.17 -4.41
CA CYS A 43 4.89 12.45 -3.92
C CYS A 43 3.91 13.11 -4.91
N SER A 44 3.00 13.92 -4.38
CA SER A 44 2.20 14.89 -5.13
C SER A 44 2.66 16.31 -4.80
N VAL A 45 2.49 17.22 -5.76
CA VAL A 45 2.87 18.63 -5.59
C VAL A 45 1.68 19.52 -5.89
N ARG A 46 1.43 20.49 -5.00
CA ARG A 46 0.36 21.46 -5.16
C ARG A 46 0.91 22.87 -5.11
N ALA A 47 0.34 23.74 -5.96
CA ALA A 47 0.55 25.16 -5.90
C ALA A 47 -0.09 25.76 -4.64
N LYS A 48 0.24 27.00 -4.32
CA LYS A 48 -0.31 27.74 -3.17
C LYS A 48 -1.85 27.82 -3.18
N ASN A 49 -2.47 27.85 -4.36
CA ASN A 49 -3.93 27.84 -4.54
C ASN A 49 -4.56 26.43 -4.43
N GLY A 50 -3.77 25.40 -4.13
CA GLY A 50 -4.23 24.01 -4.01
C GLY A 50 -4.27 23.20 -5.29
N ALA A 51 -4.05 23.81 -6.47
CA ALA A 51 -4.03 23.09 -7.73
C ALA A 51 -2.85 22.10 -7.81
N LEU A 52 -3.10 20.91 -8.36
CA LEU A 52 -2.06 19.91 -8.61
C LEU A 52 -1.11 20.40 -9.71
N ILE A 53 0.18 20.16 -9.50
CA ILE A 53 1.25 20.45 -10.47
C ILE A 53 1.78 19.11 -10.97
N SER A 54 1.60 18.83 -12.26
CA SER A 54 1.94 17.54 -12.88
C SER A 54 3.03 17.65 -13.97
N ASN A 55 3.63 18.83 -14.13
CA ASN A 55 4.59 19.12 -15.19
C ASN A 55 6.02 19.42 -14.71
N LEU A 56 6.33 19.12 -13.43
CA LEU A 56 7.69 19.25 -12.89
C LEU A 56 8.62 18.20 -13.48
N GLU A 57 9.91 18.54 -13.54
CA GLU A 57 10.99 17.67 -13.99
C GLU A 57 11.91 17.29 -12.82
N LYS A 58 12.82 16.33 -13.04
CA LYS A 58 13.75 15.83 -12.02
C LYS A 58 14.54 16.97 -11.33
N GLN A 59 15.01 17.95 -12.08
CA GLN A 59 15.80 19.09 -11.57
C GLN A 59 15.01 20.04 -10.67
N ASP A 60 13.67 19.95 -10.70
CA ASP A 60 12.82 20.76 -9.83
C ASP A 60 12.74 20.22 -8.41
N PHE A 61 13.25 18.99 -8.17
CA PHE A 61 13.16 18.31 -6.89
C PHE A 61 14.50 18.23 -6.15
N GLN A 62 14.41 18.27 -4.83
CA GLN A 62 15.49 18.03 -3.89
C GLN A 62 15.02 17.02 -2.85
N VAL A 63 15.82 15.99 -2.61
CA VAL A 63 15.55 14.93 -1.63
C VAL A 63 16.55 15.02 -0.50
N PHE A 64 16.09 15.01 0.74
CA PHE A 64 16.93 14.95 1.92
C PHE A 64 16.52 13.74 2.78
N GLU A 65 17.52 12.97 3.23
CA GLU A 65 17.37 11.90 4.21
C GLU A 65 18.16 12.27 5.46
N ASP A 66 17.52 12.31 6.61
CA ASP A 66 18.12 12.75 7.89
C ASP A 66 18.88 14.07 7.76
N GLY A 67 18.35 14.99 6.94
CA GLY A 67 18.93 16.30 6.66
C GLY A 67 20.09 16.31 5.65
N LYS A 68 20.53 15.14 5.14
CA LYS A 68 21.55 15.02 4.10
C LYS A 68 20.93 14.96 2.73
N SER A 69 21.44 15.77 1.81
CA SER A 69 20.98 15.76 0.41
C SER A 69 21.29 14.41 -0.25
N GLN A 70 20.31 13.91 -1.00
CA GLN A 70 20.40 12.65 -1.75
C GLN A 70 20.31 12.94 -3.25
N GLU A 71 21.10 12.21 -4.05
CA GLU A 71 21.05 12.32 -5.50
C GLU A 71 19.91 11.47 -6.07
N ILE A 72 18.93 12.10 -6.71
CA ILE A 72 17.85 11.40 -7.40
C ILE A 72 18.44 10.61 -8.57
N LYS A 73 18.36 9.29 -8.54
CA LYS A 73 18.83 8.40 -9.62
C LYS A 73 17.76 8.23 -10.70
N TYR A 74 16.53 7.95 -10.26
CA TYR A 74 15.39 7.73 -11.16
C TYR A 74 14.28 8.70 -10.84
N PHE A 75 13.60 9.13 -11.88
CA PHE A 75 12.46 10.04 -11.83
C PHE A 75 11.44 9.59 -12.84
N THR A 76 10.20 9.42 -12.40
CA THR A 76 9.07 9.15 -13.29
C THR A 76 7.85 9.96 -12.88
N ARG A 77 6.99 10.25 -13.84
CA ARG A 77 5.63 10.71 -13.58
C ARG A 77 4.74 9.47 -13.56
N GLU A 78 4.13 9.20 -12.41
CA GLU A 78 3.43 7.94 -12.15
C GLU A 78 2.05 7.91 -12.82
N THR A 79 2.01 7.72 -14.13
CA THR A 79 0.74 7.60 -14.86
C THR A 79 0.36 6.15 -15.22
N ASP A 80 1.34 5.24 -15.35
CA ASP A 80 1.14 3.89 -15.93
C ASP A 80 1.63 2.72 -15.05
N VAL A 81 2.15 3.00 -13.85
CA VAL A 81 2.52 1.95 -12.90
C VAL A 81 1.25 1.33 -12.33
N PRO A 82 1.15 -0.02 -12.27
CA PRO A 82 0.01 -0.70 -11.66
C PRO A 82 -0.29 -0.18 -10.25
N LEU A 83 -1.56 -0.08 -9.92
CA LEU A 83 -2.05 0.46 -8.66
C LEU A 83 -2.91 -0.60 -7.96
N THR A 84 -2.56 -0.92 -6.70
CA THR A 84 -3.40 -1.74 -5.83
C THR A 84 -4.06 -0.85 -4.79
N ILE A 85 -5.39 -0.83 -4.76
CA ILE A 85 -6.20 -0.01 -3.87
C ILE A 85 -6.90 -0.89 -2.83
N GLY A 86 -6.61 -0.68 -1.55
CA GLY A 86 -7.45 -1.17 -0.47
C GLY A 86 -8.48 -0.12 -0.08
N LEU A 87 -9.77 -0.39 -0.28
CA LEU A 87 -10.83 0.45 0.24
C LEU A 87 -11.28 -0.12 1.59
N LEU A 88 -11.12 0.65 2.65
CA LEU A 88 -11.52 0.32 4.01
C LEU A 88 -12.72 1.18 4.38
N VAL A 89 -13.85 0.55 4.67
CA VAL A 89 -15.11 1.24 4.97
C VAL A 89 -15.48 1.01 6.43
N ASP A 90 -15.67 2.09 7.15
CA ASP A 90 -16.15 2.08 8.52
C ASP A 90 -17.64 1.71 8.55
N VAL A 91 -17.97 0.61 9.21
CA VAL A 91 -19.35 0.13 9.38
C VAL A 91 -19.81 0.22 10.83
N SER A 92 -19.15 1.05 11.63
CA SER A 92 -19.55 1.31 13.02
C SER A 92 -20.89 2.07 13.07
N GLN A 93 -21.52 2.08 14.23
CA GLN A 93 -22.85 2.66 14.40
C GLN A 93 -22.92 4.17 14.01
N SER A 94 -21.80 4.89 14.10
CA SER A 94 -21.73 6.29 13.66
C SER A 94 -21.97 6.47 12.15
N GLN A 95 -21.78 5.42 11.36
CA GLN A 95 -21.97 5.43 9.90
C GLN A 95 -23.35 4.96 9.43
N GLU A 96 -24.29 4.64 10.35
CA GLU A 96 -25.60 4.05 10.01
C GLU A 96 -26.35 4.77 8.88
N ASN A 97 -26.31 6.09 8.86
CA ASN A 97 -27.03 6.88 7.85
C ASN A 97 -26.23 7.14 6.57
N LEU A 98 -24.97 6.69 6.50
CA LEU A 98 -24.00 7.03 5.47
C LEU A 98 -23.70 5.85 4.53
N ILE A 99 -23.92 4.61 4.97
CA ILE A 99 -23.53 3.37 4.27
C ILE A 99 -24.08 3.30 2.84
N ASP A 100 -25.35 3.63 2.63
CA ASP A 100 -25.93 3.56 1.27
C ASP A 100 -25.30 4.58 0.31
N LEU A 101 -24.87 5.73 0.83
CA LEU A 101 -24.15 6.71 0.03
C LEU A 101 -22.73 6.23 -0.25
N GLU A 102 -22.06 5.66 0.75
CA GLU A 102 -20.71 5.09 0.62
C GLU A 102 -20.68 3.98 -0.42
N LYS A 103 -21.64 3.05 -0.41
CA LYS A 103 -21.78 1.99 -1.44
C LYS A 103 -21.85 2.57 -2.85
N ARG A 104 -22.72 3.55 -3.08
CA ARG A 104 -22.88 4.16 -4.42
C ARG A 104 -21.61 4.90 -4.86
N ALA A 105 -21.04 5.72 -3.99
CA ALA A 105 -19.86 6.50 -4.30
C ALA A 105 -18.63 5.61 -4.53
N ALA A 106 -18.45 4.56 -3.72
CA ALA A 106 -17.37 3.58 -3.88
C ALA A 106 -17.51 2.77 -5.18
N ASN A 107 -18.73 2.36 -5.54
CA ASN A 107 -18.98 1.67 -6.82
C ASN A 107 -18.65 2.57 -8.01
N SER A 108 -19.08 3.83 -7.96
CA SER A 108 -18.73 4.83 -8.97
C SER A 108 -17.22 5.04 -9.06
N PHE A 109 -16.54 5.14 -7.91
CA PHE A 109 -15.09 5.29 -7.84
C PHE A 109 -14.36 4.12 -8.51
N PHE A 110 -14.64 2.88 -8.13
CA PHE A 110 -14.00 1.70 -8.74
C PHE A 110 -14.22 1.63 -10.24
N SER A 111 -15.42 1.94 -10.73
CA SER A 111 -15.76 1.92 -12.14
C SER A 111 -14.94 2.93 -12.96
N HIS A 112 -14.48 4.02 -12.35
CA HIS A 112 -13.74 5.09 -13.04
C HIS A 112 -12.23 5.06 -12.77
N VAL A 113 -11.79 4.58 -11.59
CA VAL A 113 -10.38 4.64 -11.20
C VAL A 113 -9.58 3.47 -11.73
N LEU A 114 -10.14 2.25 -11.75
CA LEU A 114 -9.41 1.05 -12.10
C LEU A 114 -9.13 0.97 -13.60
N LYS A 115 -7.88 0.82 -13.96
CA LYS A 115 -7.42 0.45 -15.30
C LYS A 115 -7.19 -1.06 -15.36
N LYS A 116 -6.97 -1.61 -16.55
CA LYS A 116 -6.74 -3.06 -16.76
C LYS A 116 -5.64 -3.70 -15.91
N LYS A 117 -4.66 -2.89 -15.46
CA LYS A 117 -3.52 -3.35 -14.65
C LYS A 117 -3.70 -3.08 -13.17
N ASP A 118 -4.72 -2.30 -12.81
CA ASP A 118 -4.98 -1.93 -11.43
C ASP A 118 -5.87 -2.98 -10.78
N GLU A 119 -5.71 -3.17 -9.48
CA GLU A 119 -6.53 -4.06 -8.67
C GLU A 119 -7.04 -3.32 -7.44
N ALA A 120 -8.14 -3.81 -6.90
CA ALA A 120 -8.64 -3.32 -5.63
C ALA A 120 -9.16 -4.47 -4.77
N PHE A 121 -9.12 -4.30 -3.45
CA PHE A 121 -9.81 -5.13 -2.48
C PHE A 121 -10.68 -4.27 -1.58
N LEU A 122 -11.69 -4.88 -0.97
CA LEU A 122 -12.66 -4.22 -0.11
C LEU A 122 -12.64 -4.85 1.28
N LEU A 123 -12.46 -4.03 2.30
CA LEU A 123 -12.50 -4.42 3.70
C LEU A 123 -13.48 -3.52 4.45
N SER A 124 -14.37 -4.10 5.22
CA SER A 124 -15.17 -3.36 6.19
C SER A 124 -14.58 -3.48 7.59
N PHE A 125 -14.77 -2.48 8.42
CA PHE A 125 -14.35 -2.52 9.81
C PHE A 125 -15.31 -1.78 10.73
N GLY A 126 -15.56 -2.37 11.86
CA GLY A 126 -16.35 -1.85 12.96
C GLY A 126 -15.82 -2.48 14.24
N ALA A 127 -16.58 -3.35 14.90
CA ALA A 127 -16.10 -4.16 16.01
C ALA A 127 -15.10 -5.26 15.56
N GLU A 128 -15.24 -5.69 14.32
CA GLU A 128 -14.36 -6.65 13.64
C GLU A 128 -14.00 -6.12 12.24
N ALA A 129 -12.93 -6.67 11.65
CA ALA A 129 -12.57 -6.39 10.27
C ALA A 129 -12.94 -7.57 9.39
N GLU A 130 -13.59 -7.32 8.26
CA GLU A 130 -14.05 -8.32 7.31
C GLU A 130 -13.57 -8.01 5.90
N LEU A 131 -12.95 -8.99 5.23
CA LEU A 131 -12.59 -8.91 3.83
C LEU A 131 -13.80 -9.25 2.97
N LEU A 132 -14.47 -8.25 2.44
CA LEU A 132 -15.68 -8.41 1.62
C LEU A 132 -15.36 -8.83 0.19
N GLN A 133 -14.24 -8.34 -0.36
CA GLN A 133 -13.76 -8.72 -1.68
C GLN A 133 -12.23 -8.72 -1.69
N ASP A 134 -11.66 -9.84 -2.11
CA ASP A 134 -10.21 -9.96 -2.33
C ASP A 134 -9.75 -9.21 -3.59
N SER A 135 -8.42 -9.02 -3.74
CA SER A 135 -7.81 -8.27 -4.84
C SER A 135 -8.35 -8.72 -6.20
N THR A 136 -8.91 -7.78 -6.94
CA THR A 136 -9.51 -8.01 -8.25
C THR A 136 -9.47 -6.74 -9.10
N ASN A 137 -9.43 -6.91 -10.42
CA ASN A 137 -9.62 -5.82 -11.39
C ASN A 137 -11.06 -5.75 -11.93
N SER A 138 -11.97 -6.58 -11.41
CA SER A 138 -13.37 -6.66 -11.86
C SER A 138 -14.26 -5.69 -11.07
N PRO A 139 -14.77 -4.61 -11.72
CA PRO A 139 -15.73 -3.73 -11.05
C PRO A 139 -16.98 -4.45 -10.54
N LYS A 140 -17.39 -5.53 -11.24
CA LYS A 140 -18.56 -6.33 -10.85
C LYS A 140 -18.36 -7.05 -9.53
N LEU A 141 -17.19 -7.67 -9.31
CA LEU A 141 -16.89 -8.34 -8.04
C LEU A 141 -16.77 -7.34 -6.88
N LEU A 142 -16.21 -6.16 -7.14
CA LEU A 142 -16.17 -5.08 -6.15
C LEU A 142 -17.58 -4.55 -5.82
N GLU A 143 -18.45 -4.41 -6.82
CA GLU A 143 -19.86 -4.06 -6.62
C GLU A 143 -20.59 -5.10 -5.77
N ASP A 144 -20.37 -6.39 -6.05
CA ASP A 144 -20.95 -7.49 -5.27
C ASP A 144 -20.48 -7.43 -3.80
N GLY A 145 -19.17 -7.22 -3.56
CA GLY A 145 -18.63 -7.02 -2.20
C GLY A 145 -19.20 -5.77 -1.52
N LEU A 146 -19.40 -4.66 -2.25
CA LEU A 146 -20.07 -3.48 -1.69
C LEU A 146 -21.52 -3.73 -1.31
N ASN A 147 -22.21 -4.60 -2.02
CA ASN A 147 -23.60 -4.98 -1.67
C ASN A 147 -23.65 -5.75 -0.35
N ASP A 148 -22.59 -6.51 -0.03
CA ASP A 148 -22.46 -7.24 1.23
C ASP A 148 -22.10 -6.34 2.42
N LEU A 149 -21.73 -5.08 2.17
CA LEU A 149 -21.43 -4.11 3.24
C LEU A 149 -22.66 -3.92 4.13
N HIS A 150 -22.52 -4.09 5.42
CA HIS A 150 -23.60 -3.93 6.40
C HIS A 150 -23.06 -3.36 7.72
N LEU A 151 -23.92 -2.71 8.49
CA LEU A 151 -23.53 -2.19 9.80
C LEU A 151 -23.03 -3.29 10.73
N SER A 152 -21.97 -3.01 11.45
CA SER A 152 -21.50 -3.82 12.56
C SER A 152 -22.50 -3.67 13.72
N VAL A 153 -23.45 -4.60 13.80
CA VAL A 153 -24.43 -4.63 14.91
C VAL A 153 -23.78 -5.33 16.09
N PRO A 154 -23.78 -4.71 17.31
CA PRO A 154 -23.38 -5.46 18.51
C PRO A 154 -24.26 -6.70 18.63
N VAL A 155 -23.65 -7.88 18.65
CA VAL A 155 -24.39 -9.14 18.89
C VAL A 155 -24.84 -9.15 20.35
N GLY A 156 -25.87 -8.37 20.65
CA GLY A 156 -26.61 -8.42 21.88
C GLY A 156 -27.52 -9.63 21.92
N GLY A 157 -26.95 -10.82 21.98
CA GLY A 157 -27.72 -12.04 22.21
C GLY A 157 -28.27 -12.02 23.62
N LEU A 158 -29.59 -12.04 23.76
CA LEU A 158 -30.28 -12.49 24.94
C LEU A 158 -29.94 -13.96 25.18
N HIS A 159 -28.81 -14.23 25.83
CA HIS A 159 -28.53 -15.54 26.38
C HIS A 159 -29.16 -15.64 27.78
N PRO A 160 -30.21 -16.45 27.96
CA PRO A 160 -30.72 -16.74 29.30
C PRO A 160 -29.76 -17.70 30.00
N GLY A 161 -28.78 -17.16 30.72
CA GLY A 161 -27.87 -17.96 31.54
C GLY A 161 -26.80 -17.08 32.22
N PRO A 162 -26.21 -17.51 33.34
CA PRO A 162 -25.15 -16.77 34.03
C PRO A 162 -23.81 -16.98 33.29
N VAL A 163 -23.70 -16.45 32.09
CA VAL A 163 -22.41 -16.31 31.40
C VAL A 163 -21.93 -14.89 31.67
N PRO A 164 -20.65 -14.68 32.04
CA PRO A 164 -20.12 -13.36 32.18
C PRO A 164 -20.41 -12.59 30.88
N THR A 165 -21.09 -11.47 31.02
CA THR A 165 -21.33 -10.55 29.92
C THR A 165 -19.98 -10.27 29.27
N ILE A 166 -19.76 -10.84 28.07
CA ILE A 166 -18.73 -10.36 27.17
C ILE A 166 -19.07 -8.89 26.99
N GLN A 167 -18.21 -8.02 27.48
CA GLN A 167 -18.35 -6.59 27.34
C GLN A 167 -18.74 -6.29 25.89
N ASN A 168 -19.79 -5.49 25.70
CA ASN A 168 -20.22 -4.99 24.42
C ASN A 168 -18.98 -4.54 23.64
N GLN A 169 -18.56 -5.32 22.68
CA GLN A 169 -17.54 -4.91 21.71
C GLN A 169 -18.22 -4.03 20.64
N ALA A 170 -18.88 -2.95 21.12
CA ALA A 170 -19.20 -1.84 20.26
C ALA A 170 -17.94 -0.99 20.16
N GLY A 171 -17.19 -1.16 19.11
CA GLY A 171 -15.94 -0.42 18.93
C GLY A 171 -15.62 -0.29 17.44
N THR A 172 -14.76 0.65 17.11
CA THR A 172 -14.20 0.84 15.77
C THR A 172 -12.72 0.48 15.84
N ILE A 173 -12.27 -0.50 15.03
CA ILE A 173 -10.90 -1.00 15.01
C ILE A 173 -10.12 -0.45 13.81
N LEU A 174 -10.07 0.88 13.69
CA LEU A 174 -9.43 1.59 12.56
C LEU A 174 -7.95 1.20 12.37
N TYR A 175 -7.17 1.19 13.47
CA TYR A 175 -5.74 0.89 13.37
C TYR A 175 -5.48 -0.59 13.06
N ASP A 176 -6.30 -1.50 13.59
CA ASP A 176 -6.22 -2.93 13.26
C ASP A 176 -6.54 -3.15 11.78
N ALA A 177 -7.56 -2.48 11.22
CA ALA A 177 -7.94 -2.59 9.82
C ALA A 177 -6.81 -2.11 8.88
N ILE A 178 -6.19 -0.96 9.19
CA ILE A 178 -5.04 -0.44 8.43
C ILE A 178 -3.85 -1.41 8.52
N TYR A 179 -3.59 -1.97 9.71
CA TYR A 179 -2.52 -2.92 9.92
C TYR A 179 -2.73 -4.21 9.10
N LEU A 180 -3.95 -4.77 9.12
CA LEU A 180 -4.32 -5.95 8.33
C LEU A 180 -4.18 -5.68 6.83
N ALA A 181 -4.75 -4.57 6.34
CA ALA A 181 -4.63 -4.19 4.94
C ALA A 181 -3.16 -4.04 4.50
N SER A 182 -2.31 -3.46 5.34
CA SER A 182 -0.90 -3.26 5.04
C SER A 182 -0.11 -4.56 5.01
N ASN A 183 -0.22 -5.40 6.05
CA ASN A 183 0.61 -6.60 6.20
C ASN A 183 0.10 -7.80 5.41
N GLU A 184 -1.23 -8.02 5.39
CA GLU A 184 -1.80 -9.24 4.83
C GLU A 184 -2.18 -9.08 3.35
N LYS A 185 -2.42 -7.84 2.90
CA LYS A 185 -2.85 -7.59 1.52
C LYS A 185 -1.81 -6.87 0.68
N LEU A 186 -1.22 -5.79 1.18
CA LEU A 186 -0.40 -4.91 0.37
C LEU A 186 1.11 -5.21 0.42
N ARG A 187 1.61 -5.85 1.48
CA ARG A 187 3.05 -6.04 1.66
C ARG A 187 3.72 -6.78 0.49
N MET A 188 3.05 -7.78 -0.07
CA MET A 188 3.56 -8.61 -1.16
C MET A 188 3.20 -8.11 -2.55
N GLU A 189 2.35 -7.08 -2.63
CA GLU A 189 1.96 -6.50 -3.90
C GLU A 189 3.09 -5.68 -4.52
N VAL A 190 3.11 -5.64 -5.85
CA VAL A 190 4.06 -4.83 -6.62
C VAL A 190 3.39 -3.57 -7.17
N GLY A 191 4.17 -2.54 -7.45
CA GLY A 191 3.66 -1.29 -7.97
C GLY A 191 3.27 -0.31 -6.87
N ARG A 192 2.31 0.57 -7.17
CA ARG A 192 1.82 1.57 -6.22
C ARG A 192 0.72 0.99 -5.35
N LYS A 193 0.79 1.29 -4.07
CA LYS A 193 -0.12 0.76 -3.07
C LYS A 193 -0.79 1.89 -2.33
N VAL A 194 -2.10 1.83 -2.28
CA VAL A 194 -2.94 2.88 -1.67
C VAL A 194 -3.97 2.24 -0.76
N ILE A 195 -4.11 2.78 0.43
CA ILE A 195 -5.22 2.52 1.33
C ILE A 195 -6.11 3.75 1.32
N VAL A 196 -7.39 3.57 0.99
CA VAL A 196 -8.43 4.60 1.09
C VAL A 196 -9.34 4.22 2.26
N VAL A 197 -9.39 5.06 3.28
CA VAL A 197 -10.23 4.81 4.46
C VAL A 197 -11.38 5.81 4.48
N ILE A 198 -12.62 5.32 4.56
CA ILE A 198 -13.81 6.14 4.79
C ILE A 198 -14.26 5.95 6.23
N THR A 199 -14.23 6.99 7.05
CA THR A 199 -14.52 6.93 8.49
C THR A 199 -14.65 8.33 9.11
N ASP A 200 -15.23 8.42 10.31
CA ASP A 200 -15.16 9.59 11.17
C ASP A 200 -13.82 9.69 11.94
N GLY A 201 -12.98 8.66 11.84
CA GLY A 201 -11.63 8.62 12.40
C GLY A 201 -11.55 8.28 13.89
N VAL A 202 -12.65 7.91 14.51
CA VAL A 202 -12.67 7.51 15.92
C VAL A 202 -12.29 6.05 16.07
N ASP A 203 -11.20 5.77 16.78
CA ASP A 203 -10.78 4.41 17.14
C ASP A 203 -11.10 4.16 18.62
N THR A 204 -11.79 3.07 18.90
CA THR A 204 -12.18 2.70 20.28
C THR A 204 -11.88 1.26 20.62
N GLY A 205 -11.46 0.45 19.64
CA GLY A 205 -11.37 -1.00 19.81
C GLY A 205 -10.07 -1.64 19.33
N SER A 206 -9.19 -0.92 18.65
CA SER A 206 -7.96 -1.49 18.11
C SER A 206 -7.02 -2.01 19.19
N LYS A 207 -6.43 -3.17 18.93
CA LYS A 207 -5.35 -3.77 19.72
C LYS A 207 -3.98 -3.24 19.28
N ILE A 208 -3.87 -2.86 18.03
CA ILE A 208 -2.69 -2.24 17.44
C ILE A 208 -2.73 -0.74 17.71
N SER A 209 -1.59 -0.14 18.06
CA SER A 209 -1.52 1.31 18.19
C SER A 209 -1.47 2.00 16.83
N ARG A 210 -1.92 3.27 16.78
CA ARG A 210 -1.80 4.10 15.57
C ARG A 210 -0.39 4.09 14.98
N ASP A 211 0.64 4.24 15.80
CA ASP A 211 2.02 4.32 15.33
C ASP A 211 2.48 2.98 14.72
N LYS A 212 1.98 1.86 15.21
CA LYS A 212 2.21 0.52 14.63
C LYS A 212 1.47 0.34 13.30
N SER A 213 0.27 0.87 13.15
CA SER A 213 -0.45 0.83 11.86
C SER A 213 0.23 1.70 10.79
N ILE A 214 0.75 2.88 11.17
CA ILE A 214 1.57 3.73 10.30
C ILE A 214 2.85 3.00 9.88
N GLU A 215 3.56 2.38 10.84
CA GLU A 215 4.76 1.59 10.57
C GLU A 215 4.49 0.47 9.55
N ALA A 216 3.37 -0.24 9.71
CA ALA A 216 2.96 -1.31 8.79
C ALA A 216 2.71 -0.77 7.38
N ALA A 217 1.98 0.34 7.25
CA ALA A 217 1.74 0.98 5.96
C ALA A 217 3.05 1.47 5.30
N GLN A 218 3.96 2.07 6.07
CA GLN A 218 5.26 2.51 5.56
C GLN A 218 6.15 1.35 5.11
N LYS A 219 6.13 0.21 5.84
CA LYS A 219 6.87 -1.02 5.46
C LYS A 219 6.28 -1.69 4.22
N ALA A 220 4.98 -1.53 3.98
CA ALA A 220 4.32 -1.99 2.78
C ALA A 220 4.48 -1.00 1.60
N ASP A 221 5.12 0.15 1.77
CA ASP A 221 5.14 1.27 0.82
C ASP A 221 3.74 1.76 0.41
N ALA A 222 2.77 1.66 1.32
CA ALA A 222 1.38 2.04 1.09
C ALA A 222 1.12 3.50 1.53
N ILE A 223 0.41 4.25 0.70
CA ILE A 223 -0.04 5.61 1.00
C ILE A 223 -1.46 5.53 1.56
N ILE A 224 -1.69 6.13 2.72
CA ILE A 224 -3.03 6.20 3.32
C ILE A 224 -3.68 7.52 2.93
N TYR A 225 -4.80 7.44 2.24
CA TYR A 225 -5.73 8.54 2.03
C TYR A 225 -6.96 8.35 2.90
N SER A 226 -7.35 9.37 3.64
CA SER A 226 -8.53 9.31 4.49
C SER A 226 -9.63 10.19 3.93
N ILE A 227 -10.82 9.64 3.79
CA ILE A 227 -12.04 10.38 3.51
C ILE A 227 -12.76 10.55 4.84
N TYR A 228 -12.66 11.77 5.39
CA TYR A 228 -13.34 12.12 6.63
C TYR A 228 -14.80 12.35 6.36
N TYR A 229 -15.60 11.36 6.75
CA TYR A 229 -17.05 11.38 6.59
C TYR A 229 -17.70 11.06 7.92
N ALA A 230 -18.38 12.02 8.51
CA ALA A 230 -18.98 11.91 9.82
C ALA A 230 -20.42 12.44 9.82
N ASP A 231 -21.32 11.71 10.47
CA ASP A 231 -22.70 12.20 10.68
C ASP A 231 -22.68 13.49 11.51
N PRO A 232 -23.28 14.58 11.03
CA PRO A 232 -23.33 15.85 11.74
C PRO A 232 -23.86 15.76 13.18
N ARG A 233 -24.67 14.74 13.50
CA ARG A 233 -25.20 14.52 14.85
C ARG A 233 -24.09 14.05 15.80
N TYR A 234 -23.17 13.20 15.34
CA TYR A 234 -22.01 12.75 16.12
C TYR A 234 -20.99 13.87 16.32
N LEU A 235 -20.78 14.71 15.31
CA LEU A 235 -19.93 15.89 15.42
C LEU A 235 -20.42 16.87 16.49
N ALA A 236 -21.76 17.04 16.60
CA ALA A 236 -22.36 17.90 17.61
C ALA A 236 -22.16 17.39 19.07
N MET A 237 -21.85 16.10 19.23
CA MET A 237 -21.54 15.48 20.54
C MET A 237 -20.06 15.61 20.93
N GLY A 238 -19.24 16.29 20.12
CA GLY A 238 -17.85 16.64 20.46
C GLY A 238 -16.79 15.60 20.09
N GLY A 239 -17.14 14.58 19.30
CA GLY A 239 -16.19 13.60 18.78
C GLY A 239 -15.63 14.03 17.41
N SER A 240 -14.31 14.06 17.24
CA SER A 240 -13.69 14.20 15.93
C SER A 240 -12.41 13.38 15.87
N GLY A 241 -12.38 12.39 14.98
CA GLY A 241 -11.17 11.61 14.67
C GLY A 241 -10.28 12.24 13.60
N GLU A 242 -10.63 13.44 13.10
CA GLU A 242 -9.87 14.09 12.03
C GLU A 242 -8.36 14.24 12.32
N PRO A 243 -7.91 14.63 13.53
CA PRO A 243 -6.48 14.71 13.82
C PRO A 243 -5.74 13.38 13.66
N GLU A 244 -6.41 12.27 14.00
CA GLU A 244 -5.88 10.91 13.83
C GLU A 244 -5.73 10.56 12.34
N LEU A 245 -6.77 10.82 11.54
CA LEU A 245 -6.73 10.61 10.10
C LEU A 245 -5.66 11.47 9.42
N ARG A 246 -5.52 12.72 9.88
CA ARG A 246 -4.48 13.63 9.38
C ARG A 246 -3.08 13.07 9.64
N ARG A 247 -2.84 12.47 10.80
CA ARG A 247 -1.57 11.86 11.12
C ARG A 247 -1.32 10.59 10.29
N LEU A 248 -2.28 9.66 10.24
CA LEU A 248 -2.21 8.45 9.42
C LEU A 248 -1.83 8.77 7.97
N SER A 249 -2.56 9.71 7.36
CA SER A 249 -2.35 10.10 5.97
C SER A 249 -1.02 10.83 5.78
N SER A 250 -0.72 11.85 6.59
CA SER A 250 0.48 12.68 6.38
C SER A 250 1.79 11.93 6.58
N GLU A 251 1.85 10.98 7.51
CA GLU A 251 3.05 10.16 7.76
C GLU A 251 3.36 9.20 6.61
N THR A 252 2.33 8.78 5.85
CA THR A 252 2.46 7.87 4.72
C THR A 252 2.51 8.56 3.35
N GLY A 253 2.31 9.88 3.30
CA GLY A 253 2.35 10.66 2.06
C GLY A 253 1.01 10.95 1.43
N GLY A 254 -0.09 10.60 2.08
CA GLY A 254 -1.45 10.95 1.68
C GLY A 254 -2.01 12.16 2.42
N ARG A 255 -3.30 12.40 2.30
CA ARG A 255 -4.02 13.50 2.95
C ARG A 255 -5.45 13.11 3.33
N VAL A 256 -6.09 13.99 4.06
CA VAL A 256 -7.52 13.89 4.41
C VAL A 256 -8.35 14.67 3.40
N PHE A 257 -9.41 14.05 2.91
CA PHE A 257 -10.48 14.66 2.13
C PHE A 257 -11.69 14.82 3.05
N HIS A 258 -12.30 16.01 3.05
CA HIS A 258 -13.44 16.29 3.90
C HIS A 258 -14.74 16.19 3.09
N VAL A 259 -15.69 15.43 3.60
CA VAL A 259 -17.04 15.34 3.04
C VAL A 259 -17.99 16.19 3.86
N ASP A 260 -18.65 17.10 3.20
CA ASP A 260 -19.65 17.99 3.77
C ASP A 260 -20.75 18.33 2.75
N ARG A 261 -21.60 19.30 3.05
CA ARG A 261 -22.69 19.72 2.13
C ARG A 261 -22.17 20.35 0.82
N LYS A 262 -20.93 20.82 0.77
CA LYS A 262 -20.34 21.48 -0.41
C LYS A 262 -19.43 20.53 -1.19
N ASN A 263 -18.76 19.64 -0.47
CA ASN A 263 -17.85 18.65 -1.02
C ASN A 263 -18.46 17.27 -0.77
N THR A 264 -19.04 16.67 -1.79
CA THR A 264 -19.68 15.37 -1.70
C THR A 264 -18.65 14.23 -1.60
N LEU A 265 -19.08 13.03 -1.27
CA LEU A 265 -18.21 11.85 -1.26
C LEU A 265 -17.68 11.54 -2.67
N GLU A 266 -18.50 11.76 -3.70
CA GLU A 266 -18.10 11.63 -5.10
C GLU A 266 -17.02 12.67 -5.48
N ASP A 267 -17.13 13.92 -4.97
CA ASP A 267 -16.10 14.94 -5.16
C ASP A 267 -14.78 14.53 -4.50
N ALA A 268 -14.83 14.00 -3.29
CA ALA A 268 -13.65 13.49 -2.57
C ALA A 268 -12.96 12.36 -3.36
N PHE A 269 -13.72 11.41 -3.89
CA PHE A 269 -13.17 10.33 -4.73
C PHE A 269 -12.59 10.85 -6.04
N ARG A 270 -13.23 11.84 -6.68
CA ARG A 270 -12.70 12.45 -7.91
C ARG A 270 -11.37 13.16 -7.64
N GLU A 271 -11.28 13.96 -6.57
CA GLU A 271 -10.03 14.62 -6.18
C GLU A 271 -8.93 13.61 -5.83
N LEU A 272 -9.28 12.52 -5.15
CA LEU A 272 -8.36 11.43 -4.85
C LEU A 272 -7.82 10.80 -6.13
N GLN A 273 -8.69 10.50 -7.09
CA GLN A 273 -8.31 9.95 -8.38
C GLN A 273 -7.34 10.88 -9.14
N GLU A 274 -7.64 12.18 -9.18
CA GLU A 274 -6.78 13.18 -9.81
C GLU A 274 -5.40 13.22 -9.14
N GLU A 275 -5.36 13.18 -7.81
CA GLU A 275 -4.10 13.17 -7.06
C GLU A 275 -3.27 11.92 -7.37
N MET A 276 -3.88 10.74 -7.31
CA MET A 276 -3.20 9.49 -7.65
C MET A 276 -2.63 9.46 -9.07
N ARG A 277 -3.25 10.19 -10.01
CA ARG A 277 -2.79 10.29 -11.40
C ARG A 277 -1.72 11.37 -11.62
N SER A 278 -1.50 12.25 -10.64
CA SER A 278 -0.58 13.39 -10.73
C SER A 278 0.65 13.24 -9.84
N GLN A 279 0.98 12.01 -9.45
CA GLN A 279 2.13 11.71 -8.58
C GLN A 279 3.44 11.64 -9.37
N TYR A 280 4.53 11.92 -8.65
CA TYR A 280 5.90 11.70 -9.09
C TYR A 280 6.53 10.58 -8.26
N SER A 281 7.39 9.80 -8.89
CA SER A 281 8.25 8.84 -8.22
C SER A 281 9.70 9.31 -8.30
N LEU A 282 10.33 9.41 -7.15
CA LEU A 282 11.71 9.83 -6.98
C LEU A 282 12.46 8.65 -6.34
N ALA A 283 13.46 8.10 -7.04
CA ALA A 283 14.26 7.04 -6.46
C ALA A 283 15.72 7.46 -6.32
N TYR A 284 16.32 7.12 -5.18
CA TYR A 284 17.71 7.41 -4.86
C TYR A 284 18.37 6.24 -4.12
N THR A 285 19.71 6.16 -4.18
CA THR A 285 20.49 5.25 -3.35
C THR A 285 20.87 5.99 -2.08
N PRO A 286 20.48 5.52 -0.88
CA PRO A 286 20.79 6.19 0.38
C PRO A 286 22.31 6.33 0.57
N THR A 287 22.76 7.51 0.99
CA THR A 287 24.16 7.72 1.40
C THR A 287 24.51 6.95 2.68
N ASN A 288 23.51 6.56 3.48
CA ASN A 288 23.63 5.64 4.59
C ASN A 288 23.14 4.25 4.17
N PRO A 289 24.03 3.29 3.87
CA PRO A 289 23.66 1.98 3.34
C PRO A 289 23.13 0.98 4.38
N LYS A 290 23.13 1.34 5.68
CA LYS A 290 22.74 0.43 6.75
C LYS A 290 21.26 0.07 6.66
N LYS A 291 20.94 -1.23 6.68
CA LYS A 291 19.60 -1.80 6.73
C LYS A 291 19.34 -2.32 8.15
N ASP A 292 19.37 -1.43 9.13
CA ASP A 292 19.33 -1.74 10.57
C ASP A 292 17.93 -1.61 11.19
N GLY A 293 16.91 -1.43 10.35
CA GLY A 293 15.52 -1.25 10.79
C GLY A 293 15.24 0.12 11.38
N SER A 294 16.23 1.04 11.39
CA SER A 294 16.01 2.38 11.92
C SER A 294 15.12 3.22 11.00
N TYR A 295 14.33 4.12 11.62
CA TYR A 295 13.54 5.10 10.88
C TYR A 295 14.43 6.18 10.29
N ARG A 296 14.26 6.48 8.99
CA ARG A 296 14.94 7.52 8.23
C ARG A 296 13.96 8.62 7.87
N LYS A 297 14.22 9.81 8.33
CA LYS A 297 13.38 10.98 8.05
C LYS A 297 13.61 11.47 6.62
N LEU A 298 12.51 11.71 5.89
CA LEU A 298 12.53 12.26 4.53
C LEU A 298 11.99 13.70 4.52
N ASP A 299 12.63 14.52 3.69
CA ASP A 299 12.17 15.86 3.37
C ASP A 299 12.34 16.09 1.86
N ILE A 300 11.22 16.24 1.17
CA ILE A 300 11.19 16.45 -0.27
C ILE A 300 10.79 17.89 -0.52
N ARG A 301 11.59 18.59 -1.29
CA ARG A 301 11.37 19.99 -1.63
C ARG A 301 11.33 20.18 -3.13
N THR A 302 10.69 21.26 -3.57
CA THR A 302 10.78 21.74 -4.94
C THR A 302 11.53 23.06 -4.98
N ALA A 303 11.99 23.43 -6.20
CA ALA A 303 12.70 24.70 -6.42
C ALA A 303 11.84 25.92 -6.00
N SER A 304 10.53 25.85 -6.22
CA SER A 304 9.59 26.87 -5.75
C SER A 304 9.15 26.63 -4.30
N LYS A 305 9.38 27.63 -3.44
CA LYS A 305 8.94 27.59 -2.04
C LYS A 305 7.42 27.71 -1.86
N ASP A 306 6.71 28.16 -2.89
CA ASP A 306 5.25 28.28 -2.89
C ASP A 306 4.56 26.91 -3.10
N ASN A 307 5.30 25.92 -3.56
CA ASN A 307 4.79 24.59 -3.77
C ASN A 307 4.74 23.81 -2.44
N LYS A 308 3.64 23.09 -2.26
CA LYS A 308 3.48 22.14 -1.15
C LYS A 308 3.70 20.73 -1.68
N VAL A 309 4.73 20.06 -1.16
CA VAL A 309 5.01 18.66 -1.47
C VAL A 309 4.36 17.79 -0.43
N GLN A 310 3.57 16.83 -0.89
CA GLN A 310 2.97 15.77 -0.09
C GLN A 310 3.71 14.47 -0.39
N ALA A 311 4.44 13.96 0.60
CA ALA A 311 5.23 12.73 0.53
C ALA A 311 5.27 12.09 1.92
N ARG A 312 5.63 10.80 2.00
CA ARG A 312 5.87 10.15 3.30
C ARG A 312 6.94 10.88 4.09
N LYS A 313 6.79 10.91 5.42
CA LYS A 313 7.72 11.62 6.30
C LYS A 313 9.03 10.86 6.55
N GLY A 314 9.04 9.60 6.22
CA GLY A 314 10.19 8.73 6.37
C GLY A 314 9.90 7.29 5.97
N TYR A 315 10.85 6.42 6.23
CA TYR A 315 10.75 4.99 5.99
C TYR A 315 11.62 4.22 6.98
N TYR A 316 11.38 2.92 7.10
CA TYR A 316 12.22 2.02 7.88
C TYR A 316 13.27 1.37 6.99
N ALA A 317 14.55 1.48 7.36
CA ALA A 317 15.67 0.92 6.60
C ALA A 317 15.79 -0.61 6.86
N ILE A 318 14.87 -1.38 6.28
CA ILE A 318 14.81 -2.84 6.37
C ILE A 318 15.36 -3.48 5.08
N GLU A 319 15.77 -4.74 5.17
CA GLU A 319 15.95 -5.56 3.96
C GLU A 319 14.59 -5.78 3.31
N THR A 320 14.50 -5.49 2.02
CA THR A 320 13.36 -5.92 1.21
C THR A 320 13.55 -7.41 0.93
N ASP A 321 12.65 -8.24 1.44
CA ASP A 321 12.58 -9.65 1.07
C ASP A 321 12.25 -9.71 -0.44
N ASN A 322 13.29 -10.00 -1.27
CA ASN A 322 13.15 -10.24 -2.71
C ASN A 322 12.85 -11.71 -2.97
#